data_fbb58692c15cbb24911ca8962d4ed8f4
#
_entry.id   fbb58692c15cbb24911ca8962d4ed8f4
#
_cell.length_a   1.000
_cell.length_b   1.000
_cell.length_c   1.000
_cell.angle_alpha   90.00
_cell.angle_beta   90.00
_cell.angle_gamma   90.00
#
_symmetry.space_group_name_H-M   'P 1'
#
loop_
_entity.id
_entity.type
_entity.pdbx_description
1 polymer ?
#
loop_
_entity_poly.entity_id
_entity_poly.type
_entity_poly.pdbx_seq_one_letter_code
_entity_poly.pdbx_strand_id
1 'polypeptide(L)'
;MSRIESISLHELSSTDARGEQVAYVFGGDGDGDNDVRTLATTPDVRQTEASRKRALILLGASISQLPIWGFSMSYGVFQEYYINHWTLAGSSDVTGIIGTTSNGVLYLSIPFLSAVFTRRWAAHRQTAAAAGAALAALSFVLSSFSSHVWHLVATQGVLAALGCALVYSPTTLSLGEWFSAGVTNGGGSGNGMKNHRAVAYGVTLSCKNVVGSFMPFLARALLEHYGFRVALRIWAAVALGTSVLSIILIPTHPTILTSPSGEEEAHRRRNIPWHFLRHRTFYVYAVAIILQSAGYGIPQTYLPTYAREITRLSQTSATLLLTVFNVPGILASSLFGYLSDNRYFPLSATTVTAISALCSALATLLLWGLTSQGSLALLLLFSATFGFFAGGYSATWGGVINELESEAAHWNEAVDAGMIYGLLNGARGIGYVSGGLVSIPLLEAGGGVSIGEFGYASTYGPLILFTGLSSIFGGWGIVWKWTSSLRRLL
;
A
#
# COMPACT_ATOMS: atom_id res chain seq x y z
N MET A 1 -6.72 37.45 -57.07
CA MET A 1 -8.05 37.63 -56.40
C MET A 1 -8.63 36.24 -56.25
N SER A 2 -8.37 35.60 -55.15
CA SER A 2 -8.83 34.25 -54.81
C SER A 2 -10.11 34.38 -53.94
N ARG A 3 -11.20 33.84 -54.44
CA ARG A 3 -12.48 33.70 -53.74
C ARG A 3 -12.32 32.60 -52.67
N ILE A 4 -12.46 32.98 -51.42
CA ILE A 4 -12.62 32.02 -50.30
C ILE A 4 -14.11 31.72 -50.24
N GLU A 5 -14.52 30.51 -50.64
CA GLU A 5 -15.86 29.96 -50.40
C GLU A 5 -15.96 29.56 -48.93
N SER A 6 -16.97 30.09 -48.26
CA SER A 6 -17.34 29.78 -46.90
C SER A 6 -17.95 28.38 -46.85
N ILE A 7 -17.26 27.42 -46.28
CA ILE A 7 -17.80 26.07 -45.97
C ILE A 7 -18.69 26.21 -44.73
N SER A 8 -19.99 25.95 -44.91
CA SER A 8 -20.93 25.83 -43.76
C SER A 8 -20.73 24.51 -43.06
N LEU A 9 -20.16 24.55 -41.83
CA LEU A 9 -20.04 23.42 -40.94
C LEU A 9 -21.37 23.14 -40.24
N HIS A 10 -22.02 22.03 -40.56
CA HIS A 10 -23.09 21.46 -39.73
C HIS A 10 -22.48 20.45 -38.77
N GLU A 11 -22.35 20.81 -37.51
CA GLU A 11 -21.99 19.87 -36.43
C GLU A 11 -23.24 19.13 -35.96
N LEU A 12 -23.30 17.85 -36.25
CA LEU A 12 -24.20 16.90 -35.57
C LEU A 12 -23.39 16.11 -34.55
N SER A 13 -23.57 16.41 -33.27
CA SER A 13 -23.00 15.61 -32.19
C SER A 13 -23.95 14.46 -31.86
N SER A 14 -23.50 13.23 -32.06
CA SER A 14 -24.21 12.05 -31.54
C SER A 14 -23.32 11.26 -30.57
N THR A 15 -23.94 10.69 -29.55
CA THR A 15 -23.24 9.82 -28.58
C THR A 15 -23.34 8.39 -29.13
N ASP A 16 -22.19 7.74 -29.29
CA ASP A 16 -22.16 6.34 -29.71
C ASP A 16 -22.60 5.39 -28.58
N ALA A 17 -22.79 4.09 -28.89
CA ALA A 17 -23.21 3.05 -27.93
C ALA A 17 -22.21 2.85 -26.74
N ARG A 18 -21.08 3.57 -26.73
CA ARG A 18 -20.06 3.58 -25.66
C ARG A 18 -20.03 4.89 -24.87
N GLY A 19 -20.94 5.85 -25.15
CA GLY A 19 -20.99 7.15 -24.46
C GLY A 19 -19.91 8.14 -24.91
N GLU A 20 -19.24 7.92 -26.05
CA GLU A 20 -18.26 8.85 -26.62
C GLU A 20 -18.95 9.84 -27.54
N GLN A 21 -18.66 11.13 -27.38
CA GLN A 21 -19.11 12.16 -28.33
C GLN A 21 -18.26 12.08 -29.59
N VAL A 22 -18.90 11.77 -30.71
CA VAL A 22 -18.29 11.71 -32.04
C VAL A 22 -18.83 12.89 -32.85
N ALA A 23 -17.91 13.77 -33.28
CA ALA A 23 -18.26 14.85 -34.21
C ALA A 23 -18.09 14.36 -35.66
N TYR A 24 -19.12 14.49 -36.46
CA TYR A 24 -19.11 14.15 -37.87
C TYR A 24 -19.03 15.43 -38.70
N VAL A 25 -18.08 15.49 -39.64
CA VAL A 25 -17.99 16.58 -40.63
C VAL A 25 -18.36 16.00 -41.98
N PHE A 26 -19.40 16.55 -42.59
CA PHE A 26 -19.79 16.21 -43.95
C PHE A 26 -19.04 17.16 -44.92
N GLY A 27 -18.10 16.57 -45.69
CA GLY A 27 -17.47 17.30 -46.80
C GLY A 27 -18.33 17.08 -48.05
N GLY A 28 -19.01 18.13 -48.50
CA GLY A 28 -19.76 18.09 -49.75
C GLY A 28 -18.85 18.45 -50.92
N ASP A 29 -18.30 17.47 -51.63
CA ASP A 29 -17.92 17.57 -53.02
C ASP A 29 -18.72 16.50 -53.77
N GLY A 30 -19.44 16.99 -54.80
CA GLY A 30 -20.46 16.22 -55.50
C GLY A 30 -19.88 15.10 -56.37
N ASP A 31 -19.79 13.96 -55.79
CA ASP A 31 -20.01 12.65 -56.48
C ASP A 31 -20.27 11.59 -55.41
N GLY A 32 -21.32 10.89 -55.58
CA GLY A 32 -22.12 9.98 -54.78
C GLY A 32 -21.51 8.97 -53.82
N ASP A 33 -20.40 9.24 -53.13
CA ASP A 33 -19.88 8.37 -52.08
C ASP A 33 -19.72 9.20 -50.77
N ASN A 34 -20.68 8.99 -49.82
CA ASN A 34 -20.65 9.63 -48.50
C ASN A 34 -19.53 8.96 -47.64
N ASP A 35 -18.28 9.36 -47.85
CA ASP A 35 -17.17 9.01 -46.97
C ASP A 35 -17.33 9.72 -45.62
N VAL A 36 -17.91 9.03 -44.64
CA VAL A 36 -17.99 9.48 -43.27
C VAL A 36 -16.56 9.37 -42.66
N ARG A 37 -15.79 10.45 -42.71
CA ARG A 37 -14.53 10.53 -42.00
C ARG A 37 -14.77 10.80 -40.53
N THR A 38 -14.56 9.79 -39.72
CA THR A 38 -14.51 9.96 -38.27
C THR A 38 -13.36 10.89 -37.89
N LEU A 39 -13.64 12.11 -37.50
CA LEU A 39 -12.64 13.01 -36.96
C LEU A 39 -12.09 12.42 -35.66
N ALA A 40 -10.83 12.10 -35.68
CA ALA A 40 -10.12 11.74 -34.46
C ALA A 40 -10.27 12.91 -33.47
N THR A 41 -10.82 12.62 -32.28
CA THR A 41 -10.93 13.56 -31.16
C THR A 41 -9.64 14.38 -31.05
N THR A 42 -9.77 15.70 -30.93
CA THR A 42 -8.60 16.60 -30.84
C THR A 42 -7.65 16.15 -29.73
N PRO A 43 -6.32 16.28 -29.88
CA PRO A 43 -5.34 15.82 -28.89
C PRO A 43 -5.60 16.35 -27.48
N ASP A 44 -6.19 17.53 -27.38
CA ASP A 44 -6.50 18.21 -26.12
C ASP A 44 -7.64 17.53 -25.35
N VAL A 45 -8.70 17.07 -26.04
CA VAL A 45 -9.83 16.36 -25.42
C VAL A 45 -9.37 14.98 -24.90
N ARG A 46 -8.53 14.26 -25.65
CA ARG A 46 -7.98 12.97 -25.21
C ARG A 46 -7.06 13.11 -23.99
N GLN A 47 -6.27 14.18 -23.90
CA GLN A 47 -5.43 14.42 -22.72
C GLN A 47 -6.26 14.76 -21.49
N THR A 48 -7.31 15.53 -21.63
CA THR A 48 -8.22 15.89 -20.53
C THR A 48 -8.96 14.68 -19.99
N GLU A 49 -9.47 13.79 -20.86
CA GLU A 49 -10.12 12.55 -20.46
C GLU A 49 -9.15 11.56 -19.76
N ALA A 50 -7.93 11.41 -20.28
CA ALA A 50 -6.92 10.58 -19.66
C ALA A 50 -6.54 11.10 -18.26
N SER A 51 -6.43 12.42 -18.08
CA SER A 51 -6.17 13.05 -16.80
C SER A 51 -7.31 12.83 -15.80
N ARG A 52 -8.57 12.97 -16.26
CA ARG A 52 -9.76 12.71 -15.45
C ARG A 52 -9.83 11.24 -15.00
N LYS A 53 -9.58 10.29 -15.90
CA LYS A 53 -9.55 8.86 -15.60
C LYS A 53 -8.46 8.54 -14.56
N ARG A 54 -7.25 9.09 -14.70
CA ARG A 54 -6.16 8.95 -13.70
C ARG A 54 -6.56 9.50 -12.32
N ALA A 55 -7.20 10.67 -12.27
CA ALA A 55 -7.66 11.25 -11.02
C ALA A 55 -8.72 10.37 -10.34
N LEU A 56 -9.68 9.81 -11.09
CA LEU A 56 -10.70 8.89 -10.57
C LEU A 56 -10.08 7.59 -10.02
N ILE A 57 -9.08 7.03 -10.72
CA ILE A 57 -8.39 5.82 -10.27
C ILE A 57 -7.59 6.10 -8.99
N LEU A 58 -6.91 7.24 -8.93
CA LEU A 58 -6.19 7.64 -7.72
C LEU A 58 -7.15 7.84 -6.54
N LEU A 59 -8.31 8.46 -6.77
CA LEU A 59 -9.36 8.63 -5.78
C LEU A 59 -9.92 7.27 -5.33
N GLY A 60 -10.25 6.38 -6.27
CA GLY A 60 -10.72 5.03 -5.95
C GLY A 60 -9.70 4.23 -5.15
N ALA A 61 -8.42 4.26 -5.55
CA ALA A 61 -7.33 3.62 -4.82
C ALA A 61 -7.13 4.22 -3.42
N SER A 62 -7.36 5.52 -3.24
CA SER A 62 -7.30 6.21 -1.96
C SER A 62 -8.45 5.81 -1.04
N ILE A 63 -9.68 5.74 -1.56
CA ILE A 63 -10.86 5.28 -0.79
C ILE A 63 -10.70 3.83 -0.36
N SER A 64 -10.11 2.96 -1.20
CA SER A 64 -9.89 1.55 -0.86
C SER A 64 -9.00 1.35 0.37
N GLN A 65 -8.20 2.34 0.75
CA GLN A 65 -7.34 2.23 1.94
C GLN A 65 -8.16 2.08 3.24
N LEU A 66 -9.38 2.62 3.27
CA LEU A 66 -10.24 2.53 4.46
C LEU A 66 -10.68 1.08 4.75
N PRO A 67 -11.34 0.36 3.84
CA PRO A 67 -11.77 -1.01 4.11
C PRO A 67 -10.60 -1.99 4.30
N ILE A 68 -9.46 -1.75 3.62
CA ILE A 68 -8.30 -2.63 3.68
C ILE A 68 -7.55 -2.49 5.00
N TRP A 69 -7.28 -1.25 5.45
CA TRP A 69 -6.38 -0.98 6.56
C TRP A 69 -7.07 -0.52 7.84
N GLY A 70 -8.34 -0.08 7.78
CA GLY A 70 -9.02 0.54 8.92
C GLY A 70 -9.08 -0.39 10.13
N PHE A 71 -9.44 -1.65 9.95
CA PHE A 71 -9.44 -2.64 11.02
C PHE A 71 -8.02 -2.95 11.50
N SER A 72 -7.09 -3.27 10.59
CA SER A 72 -5.72 -3.66 10.94
C SER A 72 -4.97 -2.56 11.70
N MET A 73 -5.17 -1.29 11.35
CA MET A 73 -4.50 -0.16 12.00
C MET A 73 -5.14 0.22 13.35
N SER A 74 -6.38 -0.17 13.57
CA SER A 74 -7.09 0.02 14.85
C SER A 74 -7.11 -1.25 15.72
N TYR A 75 -6.49 -2.34 15.26
CA TYR A 75 -6.57 -3.62 15.97
C TYR A 75 -6.11 -3.56 17.42
N GLY A 76 -5.12 -2.76 17.75
CA GLY A 76 -4.67 -2.57 19.14
C GLY A 76 -5.79 -2.11 20.09
N VAL A 77 -6.75 -1.33 19.60
CA VAL A 77 -7.93 -0.91 20.36
C VAL A 77 -8.90 -2.07 20.55
N PHE A 78 -9.11 -2.90 19.52
CA PHE A 78 -9.91 -4.12 19.62
C PHE A 78 -9.28 -5.12 20.59
N GLN A 79 -7.96 -5.31 20.51
CA GLN A 79 -7.22 -6.19 21.41
C GLN A 79 -7.37 -5.76 22.87
N GLU A 80 -7.16 -4.46 23.15
CA GLU A 80 -7.35 -3.90 24.49
C GLU A 80 -8.79 -4.13 25.00
N TYR A 81 -9.77 -3.89 24.13
CA TYR A 81 -11.18 -4.12 24.47
C TYR A 81 -11.44 -5.60 24.79
N TYR A 82 -10.95 -6.53 23.96
CA TYR A 82 -11.12 -7.96 24.19
C TYR A 82 -10.48 -8.41 25.51
N ILE A 83 -9.31 -7.92 25.87
CA ILE A 83 -8.65 -8.25 27.13
C ILE A 83 -9.44 -7.72 28.33
N ASN A 84 -9.95 -6.50 28.27
CA ASN A 84 -10.64 -5.86 29.39
C ASN A 84 -12.09 -6.32 29.55
N HIS A 85 -12.75 -6.75 28.47
CA HIS A 85 -14.16 -7.17 28.44
C HIS A 85 -14.28 -8.61 27.97
N TRP A 86 -13.48 -9.50 28.57
CA TRP A 86 -13.39 -10.89 28.14
C TRP A 86 -14.71 -11.65 28.32
N THR A 87 -15.35 -12.01 27.23
CA THR A 87 -16.62 -12.78 27.20
C THR A 87 -16.52 -14.04 26.32
N LEU A 88 -15.32 -14.32 25.77
CA LEU A 88 -15.11 -15.40 24.81
C LEU A 88 -14.44 -16.60 25.51
N ALA A 89 -14.72 -17.80 25.04
CA ALA A 89 -14.02 -18.99 25.51
C ALA A 89 -12.60 -19.05 24.91
N GLY A 90 -11.61 -19.38 25.74
CA GLY A 90 -10.19 -19.45 25.37
C GLY A 90 -9.31 -18.52 26.19
N SER A 91 -8.00 -18.45 25.92
CA SER A 91 -7.07 -17.55 26.59
C SER A 91 -7.07 -16.16 25.94
N SER A 92 -7.08 -15.12 26.77
CA SER A 92 -6.96 -13.71 26.32
C SER A 92 -5.61 -13.41 25.64
N ASP A 93 -4.56 -14.15 26.01
CA ASP A 93 -3.19 -13.94 25.52
C ASP A 93 -3.06 -14.20 24.02
N VAL A 94 -3.97 -15.06 23.49
CA VAL A 94 -4.01 -15.41 22.07
C VAL A 94 -4.57 -14.27 21.19
N THR A 95 -5.21 -13.26 21.76
CA THR A 95 -5.82 -12.16 20.97
C THR A 95 -4.80 -11.41 20.12
N GLY A 96 -3.56 -11.28 20.57
CA GLY A 96 -2.47 -10.65 19.79
C GLY A 96 -2.20 -11.33 18.43
N ILE A 97 -2.45 -12.64 18.35
CA ILE A 97 -2.27 -13.44 17.12
C ILE A 97 -3.23 -12.99 16.02
N ILE A 98 -4.42 -12.49 16.34
CA ILE A 98 -5.43 -12.07 15.35
C ILE A 98 -4.89 -10.97 14.45
N GLY A 99 -4.31 -9.91 15.04
CA GLY A 99 -3.72 -8.80 14.29
C GLY A 99 -2.53 -9.20 13.43
N THR A 100 -1.64 -10.04 14.00
CA THR A 100 -0.46 -10.56 13.30
C THR A 100 -0.88 -11.47 12.14
N THR A 101 -1.85 -12.36 12.35
CA THR A 101 -2.40 -13.24 11.31
C THR A 101 -3.05 -12.40 10.20
N SER A 102 -3.83 -11.38 10.55
CA SER A 102 -4.49 -10.51 9.59
C SER A 102 -3.47 -9.81 8.67
N ASN A 103 -2.47 -9.16 9.23
CA ASN A 103 -1.42 -8.51 8.44
C ASN A 103 -0.58 -9.52 7.66
N GLY A 104 -0.21 -10.65 8.27
CA GLY A 104 0.56 -11.70 7.63
C GLY A 104 -0.14 -12.30 6.43
N VAL A 105 -1.38 -12.74 6.58
CA VAL A 105 -2.18 -13.33 5.50
C VAL A 105 -2.42 -12.32 4.38
N LEU A 106 -2.74 -11.06 4.71
CA LEU A 106 -2.94 -10.01 3.72
C LEU A 106 -1.69 -9.83 2.85
N TYR A 107 -0.55 -9.52 3.45
CA TYR A 107 0.67 -9.25 2.71
C TYR A 107 1.23 -10.48 1.98
N LEU A 108 1.18 -11.67 2.57
CA LEU A 108 1.63 -12.91 1.93
C LEU A 108 0.75 -13.33 0.76
N SER A 109 -0.54 -12.94 0.75
CA SER A 109 -1.45 -13.23 -0.36
C SER A 109 -1.18 -12.36 -1.59
N ILE A 110 -0.62 -11.15 -1.41
CA ILE A 110 -0.43 -10.17 -2.50
C ILE A 110 0.43 -10.70 -3.65
N PRO A 111 1.59 -11.37 -3.45
CA PRO A 111 2.39 -11.90 -4.55
C PRO A 111 1.61 -12.89 -5.43
N PHE A 112 0.86 -13.79 -4.80
CA PHE A 112 0.06 -14.78 -5.51
C PHE A 112 -1.09 -14.14 -6.30
N LEU A 113 -1.80 -13.21 -5.68
CA LEU A 113 -2.89 -12.48 -6.33
C LEU A 113 -2.36 -11.57 -7.45
N SER A 114 -1.20 -10.92 -7.26
CA SER A 114 -0.56 -10.14 -8.31
C SER A 114 -0.18 -11.02 -9.49
N ALA A 115 0.41 -12.20 -9.27
CA ALA A 115 0.73 -13.14 -10.33
C ALA A 115 -0.50 -13.60 -11.13
N VAL A 116 -1.62 -13.84 -10.44
CA VAL A 116 -2.89 -14.25 -11.05
C VAL A 116 -3.51 -13.09 -11.85
N PHE A 117 -3.58 -11.89 -11.28
CA PHE A 117 -4.30 -10.75 -11.86
C PHE A 117 -3.48 -9.88 -12.80
N THR A 118 -2.17 -10.06 -12.87
CA THR A 118 -1.35 -9.31 -13.84
C THR A 118 -1.65 -9.73 -15.28
N ARG A 119 -1.91 -11.01 -15.55
CA ARG A 119 -2.05 -11.51 -16.91
C ARG A 119 -3.26 -12.39 -17.16
N ARG A 120 -3.30 -13.59 -16.55
CA ARG A 120 -4.31 -14.61 -16.88
C ARG A 120 -5.73 -14.16 -16.55
N TRP A 121 -5.89 -13.47 -15.43
CA TRP A 121 -7.19 -13.07 -14.89
C TRP A 121 -7.35 -11.55 -14.85
N ALA A 122 -6.60 -10.82 -15.66
CA ALA A 122 -6.63 -9.35 -15.69
C ALA A 122 -8.03 -8.77 -15.95
N ALA A 123 -8.81 -9.43 -16.84
CA ALA A 123 -10.19 -9.04 -17.13
C ALA A 123 -11.14 -9.22 -15.94
N HIS A 124 -10.79 -10.07 -14.97
CA HIS A 124 -11.66 -10.39 -13.81
C HIS A 124 -11.29 -9.61 -12.55
N ARG A 125 -10.43 -8.59 -12.64
CA ARG A 125 -9.96 -7.80 -11.48
C ARG A 125 -11.10 -7.15 -10.71
N GLN A 126 -12.09 -6.56 -11.41
CA GLN A 126 -13.24 -5.94 -10.74
C GLN A 126 -14.11 -6.97 -10.03
N THR A 127 -14.37 -8.12 -10.70
CA THR A 127 -15.15 -9.22 -10.10
C THR A 127 -14.44 -9.79 -8.86
N ALA A 128 -13.12 -9.96 -8.92
CA ALA A 128 -12.32 -10.42 -7.79
C ALA A 128 -12.34 -9.41 -6.64
N ALA A 129 -12.22 -8.12 -6.92
CA ALA A 129 -12.32 -7.08 -5.91
C ALA A 129 -13.71 -7.03 -5.27
N ALA A 130 -14.78 -7.21 -6.06
CA ALA A 130 -16.15 -7.29 -5.55
C ALA A 130 -16.35 -8.53 -4.65
N ALA A 131 -15.83 -9.69 -5.07
CA ALA A 131 -15.85 -10.90 -4.25
C ALA A 131 -15.03 -10.72 -2.95
N GLY A 132 -13.88 -10.04 -3.03
CA GLY A 132 -13.06 -9.68 -1.87
C GLY A 132 -13.79 -8.76 -0.90
N ALA A 133 -14.48 -7.74 -1.40
CA ALA A 133 -15.29 -6.83 -0.58
C ALA A 133 -16.42 -7.57 0.15
N ALA A 134 -17.13 -8.45 -0.56
CA ALA A 134 -18.18 -9.29 0.03
C ALA A 134 -17.61 -10.25 1.08
N LEU A 135 -16.47 -10.88 0.80
CA LEU A 135 -15.79 -11.79 1.74
C LEU A 135 -15.35 -11.05 3.01
N ALA A 136 -14.75 -9.86 2.88
CA ALA A 136 -14.33 -9.04 4.02
C ALA A 136 -15.54 -8.62 4.87
N ALA A 137 -16.61 -8.14 4.26
CA ALA A 137 -17.83 -7.77 4.98
C ALA A 137 -18.46 -8.97 5.69
N LEU A 138 -18.59 -10.10 5.00
CA LEU A 138 -19.11 -11.33 5.57
C LEU A 138 -18.26 -11.80 6.77
N SER A 139 -16.94 -11.71 6.66
CA SER A 139 -16.03 -12.10 7.74
C SER A 139 -16.25 -11.29 9.02
N PHE A 140 -16.45 -9.96 8.92
CA PHE A 140 -16.75 -9.11 10.08
C PHE A 140 -18.15 -9.39 10.65
N VAL A 141 -19.14 -9.68 9.80
CA VAL A 141 -20.45 -10.13 10.28
C VAL A 141 -20.33 -11.46 11.04
N LEU A 142 -19.63 -12.44 10.49
CA LEU A 142 -19.38 -13.73 11.16
C LEU A 142 -18.63 -13.54 12.48
N SER A 143 -17.62 -12.64 12.52
CA SER A 143 -16.91 -12.28 13.74
C SER A 143 -17.84 -11.79 14.85
N SER A 144 -18.94 -11.11 14.50
CA SER A 144 -19.90 -10.61 15.49
C SER A 144 -20.65 -11.72 16.23
N PHE A 145 -20.65 -12.94 15.71
CA PHE A 145 -21.24 -14.13 16.33
C PHE A 145 -20.23 -15.02 17.03
N SER A 146 -18.97 -14.60 17.10
CA SER A 146 -17.90 -15.39 17.72
C SER A 146 -18.16 -15.62 19.20
N SER A 147 -17.92 -16.88 19.64
CA SER A 147 -17.98 -17.33 21.03
C SER A 147 -16.63 -17.82 21.55
N HIS A 148 -15.66 -18.08 20.65
CA HIS A 148 -14.32 -18.52 20.95
C HIS A 148 -13.29 -17.63 20.26
N VAL A 149 -12.08 -17.52 20.84
CA VAL A 149 -10.97 -16.75 20.25
C VAL A 149 -10.60 -17.24 18.88
N TRP A 150 -10.56 -18.55 18.64
CA TRP A 150 -10.20 -19.11 17.34
C TRP A 150 -11.19 -18.74 16.23
N HIS A 151 -12.49 -18.47 16.56
CA HIS A 151 -13.42 -17.90 15.59
C HIS A 151 -12.97 -16.53 15.10
N LEU A 152 -12.44 -15.69 16.01
CA LEU A 152 -11.89 -14.38 15.65
C LEU A 152 -10.61 -14.51 14.81
N VAL A 153 -9.74 -15.48 15.14
CA VAL A 153 -8.54 -15.74 14.32
C VAL A 153 -8.94 -16.16 12.90
N ALA A 154 -9.92 -17.06 12.76
CA ALA A 154 -10.37 -17.53 11.46
C ALA A 154 -11.08 -16.41 10.66
N THR A 155 -11.94 -15.64 11.32
CA THR A 155 -12.75 -14.61 10.63
C THR A 155 -11.95 -13.31 10.45
N GLN A 156 -11.50 -12.66 11.52
CA GLN A 156 -10.76 -11.38 11.45
C GLN A 156 -9.31 -11.56 10.97
N GLY A 157 -8.67 -12.65 11.39
CA GLY A 157 -7.28 -12.94 11.01
C GLY A 157 -7.14 -13.42 9.58
N VAL A 158 -7.92 -14.43 9.15
CA VAL A 158 -7.75 -15.08 7.85
C VAL A 158 -8.74 -14.57 6.80
N LEU A 159 -10.06 -14.74 7.03
CA LEU A 159 -11.06 -14.42 6.00
C LEU A 159 -11.09 -12.94 5.65
N ALA A 160 -11.06 -12.05 6.65
CA ALA A 160 -11.01 -10.60 6.41
C ALA A 160 -9.75 -10.21 5.64
N ALA A 161 -8.59 -10.78 6.02
CA ALA A 161 -7.32 -10.51 5.36
C ALA A 161 -7.31 -10.95 3.89
N LEU A 162 -7.85 -12.14 3.57
CA LEU A 162 -8.00 -12.61 2.20
C LEU A 162 -8.95 -11.72 1.39
N GLY A 163 -10.09 -11.31 1.98
CA GLY A 163 -11.01 -10.35 1.37
C GLY A 163 -10.33 -9.02 1.06
N CYS A 164 -9.62 -8.44 2.02
CA CYS A 164 -8.84 -7.22 1.85
C CYS A 164 -7.73 -7.35 0.79
N ALA A 165 -7.03 -8.49 0.75
CA ALA A 165 -6.00 -8.75 -0.25
C ALA A 165 -6.57 -8.83 -1.69
N LEU A 166 -7.78 -9.41 -1.84
CA LEU A 166 -8.51 -9.45 -3.10
C LEU A 166 -8.99 -8.06 -3.58
N VAL A 167 -9.22 -7.12 -2.67
CA VAL A 167 -9.47 -5.71 -3.01
C VAL A 167 -8.16 -4.99 -3.33
N TYR A 168 -7.13 -5.18 -2.50
CA TYR A 168 -5.86 -4.46 -2.58
C TYR A 168 -5.09 -4.78 -3.86
N SER A 169 -4.94 -6.07 -4.22
CA SER A 169 -4.09 -6.47 -5.36
C SER A 169 -4.59 -5.93 -6.71
N PRO A 170 -5.87 -6.07 -7.10
CA PRO A 170 -6.37 -5.47 -8.34
C PRO A 170 -6.26 -3.95 -8.37
N THR A 171 -6.53 -3.29 -7.23
CA THR A 171 -6.48 -1.83 -7.12
C THR A 171 -5.07 -1.30 -7.34
N THR A 172 -4.07 -1.90 -6.69
CA THR A 172 -2.66 -1.49 -6.82
C THR A 172 -2.07 -1.80 -8.18
N LEU A 173 -2.45 -2.92 -8.82
CA LEU A 173 -2.07 -3.24 -10.19
C LEU A 173 -2.61 -2.20 -11.17
N SER A 174 -3.90 -1.86 -11.08
CA SER A 174 -4.51 -0.83 -11.92
C SER A 174 -3.84 0.52 -11.71
N LEU A 175 -3.58 0.93 -10.47
CA LEU A 175 -2.87 2.16 -10.15
C LEU A 175 -1.48 2.18 -10.83
N GLY A 176 -0.70 1.11 -10.68
CA GLY A 176 0.63 0.99 -11.27
C GLY A 176 0.63 1.09 -12.79
N GLU A 177 -0.34 0.47 -13.47
CA GLU A 177 -0.48 0.49 -14.93
C GLU A 177 -0.87 1.89 -15.47
N TRP A 178 -1.83 2.57 -14.83
CA TRP A 178 -2.28 3.89 -15.25
C TRP A 178 -1.27 5.02 -15.02
N PHE A 179 -0.34 4.84 -14.08
CA PHE A 179 0.71 5.82 -13.76
C PHE A 179 2.10 5.42 -14.29
N SER A 180 2.21 4.34 -15.09
CA SER A 180 3.44 4.00 -15.80
C SER A 180 3.64 4.86 -17.06
N ALA A 181 4.90 5.06 -17.48
CA ALA A 181 5.27 5.95 -18.58
C ALA A 181 4.78 5.52 -19.98
N GLY A 182 4.25 4.29 -20.13
CA GLY A 182 3.90 3.68 -21.41
C GLY A 182 2.49 3.98 -21.95
N VAL A 183 1.64 4.74 -21.23
CA VAL A 183 0.24 4.93 -21.61
C VAL A 183 0.01 6.29 -22.30
N THR A 184 0.59 6.45 -23.47
CA THR A 184 0.07 7.41 -24.46
C THR A 184 -0.11 6.73 -25.80
N ASN A 185 -1.36 6.45 -26.13
CA ASN A 185 -1.78 6.21 -27.50
C ASN A 185 -1.62 7.49 -28.30
N GLY A 186 -0.53 7.61 -29.04
CA GLY A 186 -0.29 8.71 -29.96
C GLY A 186 1.19 8.91 -30.23
N GLY A 187 1.67 8.37 -31.36
CA GLY A 187 3.06 8.46 -31.84
C GLY A 187 3.60 9.88 -31.87
N GLY A 188 4.20 10.30 -30.81
CA GLY A 188 4.96 11.53 -30.67
C GLY A 188 6.21 11.24 -29.87
N SER A 189 7.32 10.95 -30.55
CA SER A 189 8.67 10.98 -30.01
C SER A 189 8.98 12.42 -29.59
N GLY A 190 8.61 12.79 -28.37
CA GLY A 190 8.86 14.14 -27.86
C GLY A 190 8.74 14.23 -26.36
N ASN A 191 9.88 14.44 -25.72
CA ASN A 191 10.07 14.78 -24.31
C ASN A 191 9.50 13.81 -23.27
N GLY A 192 10.38 12.95 -22.79
CA GLY A 192 10.34 12.14 -21.59
C GLY A 192 9.10 12.22 -20.72
N MET A 193 8.09 11.40 -21.01
CA MET A 193 6.91 11.31 -20.17
C MET A 193 7.29 10.67 -18.85
N LYS A 194 7.12 11.47 -17.80
CA LYS A 194 7.54 11.13 -16.44
C LYS A 194 6.73 9.94 -15.91
N ASN A 195 7.43 8.95 -15.42
CA ASN A 195 6.82 7.88 -14.64
C ASN A 195 6.45 8.44 -13.25
N HIS A 196 5.17 8.61 -12.96
CA HIS A 196 4.66 9.15 -11.69
C HIS A 196 4.15 8.04 -10.74
N ARG A 197 4.58 6.80 -10.95
CA ARG A 197 4.12 5.63 -10.20
C ARG A 197 4.42 5.75 -8.71
N ALA A 198 5.64 6.17 -8.33
CA ALA A 198 5.99 6.29 -6.91
C ALA A 198 5.21 7.42 -6.23
N VAL A 199 4.92 8.52 -6.92
CA VAL A 199 4.03 9.57 -6.41
C VAL A 199 2.63 9.03 -6.17
N ALA A 200 2.06 8.27 -7.13
CA ALA A 200 0.73 7.69 -7.00
C ALA A 200 0.64 6.71 -5.82
N TYR A 201 1.64 5.84 -5.66
CA TYR A 201 1.74 4.96 -4.49
C TYR A 201 1.93 5.76 -3.20
N GLY A 202 2.74 6.82 -3.22
CA GLY A 202 2.93 7.72 -2.07
C GLY A 202 1.62 8.34 -1.61
N VAL A 203 0.80 8.86 -2.54
CA VAL A 203 -0.52 9.43 -2.22
C VAL A 203 -1.47 8.40 -1.63
N THR A 204 -1.56 7.19 -2.18
CA THR A 204 -2.42 6.14 -1.63
C THR A 204 -1.95 5.69 -0.24
N LEU A 205 -0.64 5.60 -0.02
CA LEU A 205 -0.06 5.31 1.30
C LEU A 205 -0.30 6.45 2.29
N SER A 206 -0.31 7.71 1.84
CA SER A 206 -0.74 8.84 2.67
C SER A 206 -2.19 8.67 3.13
N CYS A 207 -3.10 8.26 2.23
CA CYS A 207 -4.49 7.98 2.57
C CYS A 207 -4.62 6.81 3.57
N LYS A 208 -3.78 5.76 3.45
CA LYS A 208 -3.66 4.72 4.46
C LYS A 208 -3.33 5.31 5.84
N ASN A 209 -2.37 6.22 5.92
CA ASN A 209 -1.97 6.86 7.17
C ASN A 209 -3.08 7.79 7.73
N VAL A 210 -3.85 8.46 6.85
CA VAL A 210 -5.06 9.20 7.27
C VAL A 210 -6.03 8.24 7.97
N VAL A 211 -6.30 7.07 7.38
CA VAL A 211 -7.14 6.04 7.98
C VAL A 211 -6.59 5.62 9.35
N GLY A 212 -5.29 5.32 9.45
CA GLY A 212 -4.65 4.95 10.71
C GLY A 212 -4.68 6.04 11.78
N SER A 213 -4.86 7.30 11.38
CA SER A 213 -4.91 8.43 12.32
C SER A 213 -6.26 8.57 13.00
N PHE A 214 -7.39 8.35 12.33
CA PHE A 214 -8.71 8.55 12.91
C PHE A 214 -9.41 7.26 13.35
N MET A 215 -9.10 6.13 12.67
CA MET A 215 -9.78 4.85 12.94
C MET A 215 -9.66 4.33 14.38
N PRO A 216 -8.51 4.47 15.08
CA PRO A 216 -8.43 4.04 16.49
C PRO A 216 -9.45 4.72 17.39
N PHE A 217 -9.69 6.04 17.19
CA PHE A 217 -10.70 6.77 17.95
C PHE A 217 -12.12 6.37 17.60
N LEU A 218 -12.39 6.19 16.29
CA LEU A 218 -13.70 5.72 15.83
C LEU A 218 -13.99 4.30 16.35
N ALA A 219 -13.02 3.39 16.24
CA ALA A 219 -13.14 2.03 16.74
C ALA A 219 -13.42 2.02 18.26
N ARG A 220 -12.70 2.84 19.03
CA ARG A 220 -12.92 3.00 20.47
C ARG A 220 -14.33 3.48 20.76
N ALA A 221 -14.79 4.56 20.14
CA ALA A 221 -16.13 5.09 20.35
C ALA A 221 -17.21 4.05 20.02
N LEU A 222 -17.06 3.29 18.95
CA LEU A 222 -17.99 2.22 18.60
C LEU A 222 -17.98 1.07 19.61
N LEU A 223 -16.80 0.67 20.09
CA LEU A 223 -16.66 -0.41 21.06
C LEU A 223 -17.24 -0.03 22.43
N GLU A 224 -17.00 1.18 22.92
CA GLU A 224 -17.47 1.68 24.21
C GLU A 224 -19.00 1.89 24.22
N HIS A 225 -19.58 2.41 23.13
CA HIS A 225 -21.02 2.69 23.07
C HIS A 225 -21.88 1.48 22.68
N TYR A 226 -21.39 0.60 21.80
CA TYR A 226 -22.22 -0.47 21.21
C TYR A 226 -21.69 -1.89 21.46
N GLY A 227 -20.48 -2.00 22.04
CA GLY A 227 -19.80 -3.28 22.20
C GLY A 227 -19.27 -3.86 20.87
N PHE A 228 -18.43 -4.91 20.95
CA PHE A 228 -17.69 -5.41 19.80
C PHE A 228 -18.59 -6.01 18.69
N ARG A 229 -19.70 -6.64 19.08
CA ARG A 229 -20.59 -7.31 18.11
C ARG A 229 -21.26 -6.32 17.15
N VAL A 230 -21.78 -5.23 17.69
CA VAL A 230 -22.42 -4.18 16.88
C VAL A 230 -21.38 -3.36 16.14
N ALA A 231 -20.26 -3.02 16.79
CA ALA A 231 -19.13 -2.32 16.17
C ALA A 231 -18.63 -3.06 14.91
N LEU A 232 -18.48 -4.39 14.96
CA LEU A 232 -18.06 -5.19 13.80
C LEU A 232 -19.10 -5.21 12.67
N ARG A 233 -20.40 -5.20 12.98
CA ARG A 233 -21.47 -5.12 11.97
C ARG A 233 -21.49 -3.75 11.28
N ILE A 234 -21.34 -2.68 12.04
CA ILE A 234 -21.20 -1.32 11.51
C ILE A 234 -19.98 -1.25 10.60
N TRP A 235 -18.85 -1.79 11.08
CA TRP A 235 -17.62 -1.83 10.29
C TRP A 235 -17.79 -2.64 8.99
N ALA A 236 -18.48 -3.77 9.02
CA ALA A 236 -18.78 -4.57 7.82
C ALA A 236 -19.55 -3.75 6.76
N ALA A 237 -20.55 -2.98 7.19
CA ALA A 237 -21.34 -2.13 6.27
C ALA A 237 -20.49 -0.99 5.68
N VAL A 238 -19.66 -0.32 6.51
CA VAL A 238 -18.75 0.75 6.06
C VAL A 238 -17.70 0.19 5.09
N ALA A 239 -17.09 -0.94 5.43
CA ALA A 239 -16.09 -1.59 4.59
C ALA A 239 -16.66 -2.01 3.23
N LEU A 240 -17.87 -2.58 3.20
CA LEU A 240 -18.54 -2.96 1.96
C LEU A 240 -18.86 -1.74 1.11
N GLY A 241 -19.50 -0.72 1.67
CA GLY A 241 -19.90 0.49 0.94
C GLY A 241 -18.72 1.24 0.34
N THR A 242 -17.64 1.40 1.11
CA THR A 242 -16.42 2.07 0.62
C THR A 242 -15.65 1.24 -0.39
N SER A 243 -15.65 -0.11 -0.27
CA SER A 243 -15.07 -1.00 -1.28
C SER A 243 -15.83 -0.92 -2.60
N VAL A 244 -17.17 -0.95 -2.57
CA VAL A 244 -18.00 -0.83 -3.77
C VAL A 244 -17.75 0.50 -4.47
N LEU A 245 -17.73 1.61 -3.72
CA LEU A 245 -17.41 2.93 -4.27
C LEU A 245 -16.03 2.96 -4.93
N SER A 246 -15.02 2.39 -4.27
CA SER A 246 -13.66 2.28 -4.83
C SER A 246 -13.63 1.49 -6.14
N ILE A 247 -14.32 0.34 -6.20
CA ILE A 247 -14.34 -0.53 -7.38
C ILE A 247 -15.00 0.17 -8.58
N ILE A 248 -16.09 0.93 -8.35
CA ILE A 248 -16.78 1.70 -9.39
C ILE A 248 -15.86 2.79 -9.97
N LEU A 249 -15.04 3.43 -9.14
CA LEU A 249 -14.12 4.49 -9.55
C LEU A 249 -12.90 3.99 -10.32
N ILE A 250 -12.57 2.69 -10.26
CA ILE A 250 -11.40 2.10 -10.92
C ILE A 250 -11.83 1.31 -12.16
N PRO A 251 -11.85 1.93 -13.35
CA PRO A 251 -12.20 1.23 -14.59
C PRO A 251 -11.11 0.25 -14.99
N THR A 252 -11.50 -0.78 -15.73
CA THR A 252 -10.56 -1.72 -16.34
C THR A 252 -9.71 -1.01 -17.39
N HIS A 253 -8.40 -1.27 -17.41
CA HIS A 253 -7.48 -0.63 -18.34
C HIS A 253 -7.79 -1.06 -19.78
N PRO A 254 -7.86 -0.13 -20.76
CA PRO A 254 -8.24 -0.44 -22.15
C PRO A 254 -7.37 -1.50 -22.82
N THR A 255 -6.05 -1.50 -22.58
CA THR A 255 -5.11 -2.48 -23.13
C THR A 255 -5.38 -3.93 -22.68
N ILE A 256 -6.15 -4.12 -21.61
CA ILE A 256 -6.57 -5.44 -21.15
C ILE A 256 -7.75 -5.95 -21.99
N LEU A 257 -8.61 -5.02 -22.46
CA LEU A 257 -9.81 -5.33 -23.23
C LEU A 257 -9.56 -5.46 -24.73
N THR A 258 -8.56 -4.73 -25.26
CA THR A 258 -8.15 -4.75 -26.67
C THR A 258 -6.98 -5.70 -26.87
N SER A 259 -7.20 -7.01 -26.75
CA SER A 259 -6.19 -7.98 -27.21
C SER A 259 -6.21 -8.06 -28.74
N PRO A 260 -5.13 -7.72 -29.44
CA PRO A 260 -4.99 -8.09 -30.85
C PRO A 260 -5.03 -9.62 -30.97
N SER A 261 -5.70 -10.10 -31.97
CA SER A 261 -5.91 -11.52 -32.27
C SER A 261 -4.69 -12.21 -32.88
N GLY A 262 -3.53 -12.11 -32.22
CA GLY A 262 -2.32 -12.82 -32.62
C GLY A 262 -1.93 -13.86 -31.57
N GLU A 263 -1.87 -15.14 -31.95
CA GLU A 263 -1.54 -16.25 -31.05
C GLU A 263 -0.14 -16.10 -30.40
N GLU A 264 0.83 -15.52 -31.09
CA GLU A 264 2.19 -15.27 -30.58
C GLU A 264 2.22 -14.18 -29.51
N GLU A 265 1.46 -13.06 -29.69
CA GLU A 265 1.35 -12.02 -28.66
C GLU A 265 0.54 -12.51 -27.47
N ALA A 266 -0.49 -13.33 -27.66
CA ALA A 266 -1.23 -13.96 -26.58
C ALA A 266 -0.35 -14.91 -25.74
N HIS A 267 0.56 -15.63 -26.38
CA HIS A 267 1.51 -16.51 -25.70
C HIS A 267 2.59 -15.70 -24.93
N ARG A 268 3.08 -14.60 -25.48
CA ARG A 268 4.03 -13.68 -24.85
C ARG A 268 3.42 -12.96 -23.65
N ARG A 269 2.10 -12.72 -23.65
CA ARG A 269 1.34 -12.13 -22.52
C ARG A 269 1.00 -13.15 -21.42
N ARG A 270 1.03 -14.45 -21.68
CA ARG A 270 0.71 -15.48 -20.68
C ARG A 270 1.83 -15.77 -19.70
N ASN A 271 3.09 -15.58 -20.08
CA ASN A 271 4.23 -15.88 -19.25
C ASN A 271 4.71 -14.64 -18.47
N ILE A 272 4.79 -14.75 -17.15
CA ILE A 272 5.39 -13.72 -16.31
C ILE A 272 6.90 -13.72 -16.58
N PRO A 273 7.52 -12.57 -16.92
CA PRO A 273 8.95 -12.52 -17.12
C PRO A 273 9.66 -12.57 -15.76
N TRP A 274 10.14 -13.74 -15.37
CA TRP A 274 10.86 -13.95 -14.11
C TRP A 274 12.34 -13.53 -14.18
N HIS A 275 12.79 -12.93 -15.31
CA HIS A 275 14.19 -12.55 -15.51
C HIS A 275 14.72 -11.57 -14.46
N PHE A 276 13.87 -10.70 -13.92
CA PHE A 276 14.25 -9.77 -12.86
C PHE A 276 14.75 -10.46 -11.58
N LEU A 277 14.40 -11.73 -11.33
CA LEU A 277 14.96 -12.53 -10.24
C LEU A 277 16.47 -12.84 -10.41
N ARG A 278 17.06 -12.60 -11.57
CA ARG A 278 18.51 -12.69 -11.79
C ARG A 278 19.25 -11.45 -11.27
N HIS A 279 18.54 -10.32 -11.13
CA HIS A 279 19.13 -9.08 -10.67
C HIS A 279 19.34 -9.10 -9.16
N ARG A 280 20.57 -8.91 -8.72
CA ARG A 280 20.95 -8.86 -7.30
C ARG A 280 20.25 -7.74 -6.56
N THR A 281 19.96 -6.63 -7.24
CA THR A 281 19.23 -5.47 -6.74
C THR A 281 17.90 -5.87 -6.13
N PHE A 282 17.14 -6.80 -6.77
CA PHE A 282 15.87 -7.29 -6.23
C PHE A 282 16.05 -7.92 -4.83
N TYR A 283 17.03 -8.81 -4.67
CA TYR A 283 17.26 -9.50 -3.39
C TYR A 283 17.76 -8.55 -2.30
N VAL A 284 18.59 -7.57 -2.67
CA VAL A 284 19.07 -6.55 -1.73
C VAL A 284 17.90 -5.79 -1.13
N TYR A 285 16.95 -5.35 -1.96
CA TYR A 285 15.76 -4.65 -1.47
C TYR A 285 14.77 -5.59 -0.77
N ALA A 286 14.55 -6.80 -1.27
CA ALA A 286 13.67 -7.76 -0.62
C ALA A 286 14.12 -8.08 0.82
N VAL A 287 15.41 -8.34 1.03
CA VAL A 287 15.99 -8.58 2.37
C VAL A 287 15.89 -7.31 3.23
N ALA A 288 16.19 -6.13 2.69
CA ALA A 288 16.02 -4.87 3.41
C ALA A 288 14.58 -4.66 3.90
N ILE A 289 13.61 -4.97 3.05
CA ILE A 289 12.18 -4.86 3.38
C ILE A 289 11.78 -5.88 4.45
N ILE A 290 12.24 -7.13 4.38
CA ILE A 290 11.99 -8.15 5.41
C ILE A 290 12.49 -7.65 6.77
N LEU A 291 13.74 -7.21 6.83
CA LEU A 291 14.37 -6.77 8.07
C LEU A 291 13.67 -5.53 8.65
N GLN A 292 13.44 -4.50 7.84
CA GLN A 292 12.74 -3.30 8.29
C GLN A 292 11.32 -3.61 8.78
N SER A 293 10.60 -4.47 8.06
CA SER A 293 9.21 -4.79 8.38
C SER A 293 9.07 -5.66 9.62
N ALA A 294 10.10 -6.45 9.98
CA ALA A 294 10.12 -7.21 11.22
C ALA A 294 10.06 -6.31 12.47
N GLY A 295 10.72 -5.15 12.43
CA GLY A 295 10.64 -4.18 13.52
C GLY A 295 9.45 -3.22 13.42
N TYR A 296 8.99 -2.90 12.21
CA TYR A 296 7.98 -1.86 12.00
C TYR A 296 6.63 -2.14 12.68
N GLY A 297 6.20 -3.39 12.73
CA GLY A 297 4.94 -3.79 13.34
C GLY A 297 4.93 -3.72 14.87
N ILE A 298 6.10 -3.76 15.50
CA ILE A 298 6.24 -3.84 16.96
C ILE A 298 5.71 -2.57 17.65
N PRO A 299 6.12 -1.34 17.28
CA PRO A 299 5.56 -0.14 17.88
C PRO A 299 4.04 -0.01 17.68
N GLN A 300 3.54 -0.36 16.51
CA GLN A 300 2.09 -0.31 16.23
C GLN A 300 1.28 -1.21 17.17
N THR A 301 1.84 -2.34 17.57
CA THR A 301 1.18 -3.33 18.43
C THR A 301 1.37 -3.01 19.90
N TYR A 302 2.61 -2.75 20.32
CA TYR A 302 2.98 -2.73 21.74
C TYR A 302 3.10 -1.33 22.35
N LEU A 303 3.15 -0.25 21.54
CA LEU A 303 3.31 1.10 22.07
C LEU A 303 2.17 1.53 23.01
N PRO A 304 0.88 1.24 22.73
CA PRO A 304 -0.20 1.55 23.67
C PRO A 304 -0.07 0.81 25.00
N THR A 305 0.27 -0.47 24.95
CA THR A 305 0.45 -1.31 26.16
C THR A 305 1.65 -0.82 26.96
N TYR A 306 2.79 -0.57 26.30
CA TYR A 306 3.98 0.02 26.89
C TYR A 306 3.68 1.36 27.60
N ALA A 307 2.92 2.24 26.94
CA ALA A 307 2.54 3.54 27.48
C ALA A 307 1.71 3.41 28.77
N ARG A 308 0.88 2.40 28.87
CA ARG A 308 0.05 2.14 30.06
C ARG A 308 0.82 1.44 31.18
N GLU A 309 1.54 0.38 30.85
CA GLU A 309 2.20 -0.48 31.84
C GLU A 309 3.47 0.14 32.41
N ILE A 310 4.33 0.69 31.55
CA ILE A 310 5.65 1.19 31.93
C ILE A 310 5.59 2.69 32.27
N THR A 311 5.04 3.50 31.37
CA THR A 311 5.02 4.96 31.58
C THR A 311 3.78 5.43 32.34
N ARG A 312 2.82 4.56 32.66
CA ARG A 312 1.60 4.81 33.43
C ARG A 312 0.74 5.94 32.87
N LEU A 313 0.70 6.09 31.56
CA LEU A 313 -0.11 7.08 30.88
C LEU A 313 -1.59 6.67 30.81
N SER A 314 -2.47 7.66 30.61
CA SER A 314 -3.89 7.42 30.42
C SER A 314 -4.18 6.64 29.14
N GLN A 315 -5.33 5.98 29.10
CA GLN A 315 -5.80 5.24 27.91
C GLN A 315 -5.95 6.15 26.68
N THR A 316 -6.42 7.38 26.88
CA THR A 316 -6.51 8.40 25.82
C THR A 316 -5.15 8.77 25.29
N SER A 317 -4.15 8.95 26.16
CA SER A 317 -2.76 9.21 25.75
C SER A 317 -2.18 8.05 24.95
N ALA A 318 -2.43 6.80 25.36
CA ALA A 318 -1.98 5.62 24.63
C ALA A 318 -2.59 5.52 23.21
N THR A 319 -3.87 5.87 23.05
CA THR A 319 -4.52 5.95 21.73
C THR A 319 -3.96 7.10 20.89
N LEU A 320 -3.70 8.26 21.53
CA LEU A 320 -3.11 9.43 20.89
C LEU A 320 -1.72 9.10 20.27
N LEU A 321 -0.92 8.25 20.93
CA LEU A 321 0.38 7.82 20.39
C LEU A 321 0.24 7.12 19.04
N LEU A 322 -0.77 6.26 18.84
CA LEU A 322 -1.02 5.62 17.55
C LEU A 322 -1.45 6.63 16.48
N THR A 323 -2.24 7.62 16.84
CA THR A 323 -2.61 8.71 15.93
C THR A 323 -1.38 9.52 15.52
N VAL A 324 -0.57 9.95 16.50
CA VAL A 324 0.67 10.69 16.25
C VAL A 324 1.68 9.86 15.47
N PHE A 325 1.65 8.55 15.60
CA PHE A 325 2.46 7.64 14.77
C PHE A 325 2.06 7.69 13.28
N ASN A 326 0.79 7.82 12.96
CA ASN A 326 0.30 7.80 11.58
C ASN A 326 0.25 9.19 10.92
N VAL A 327 -0.05 10.26 11.67
CA VAL A 327 -0.20 11.63 11.11
C VAL A 327 1.01 12.11 10.31
N PRO A 328 2.25 12.02 10.81
CA PRO A 328 3.42 12.43 10.02
C PRO A 328 3.65 11.55 8.80
N GLY A 329 3.25 10.28 8.85
CA GLY A 329 3.28 9.35 7.73
C GLY A 329 2.44 9.81 6.53
N ILE A 330 1.43 10.65 6.74
CA ILE A 330 0.61 11.25 5.66
C ILE A 330 1.49 12.07 4.72
N LEU A 331 2.30 12.97 5.28
CA LEU A 331 3.22 13.80 4.51
C LEU A 331 4.44 12.99 4.04
N ALA A 332 4.98 12.15 4.91
CA ALA A 332 6.16 11.35 4.63
C ALA A 332 5.97 10.43 3.42
N SER A 333 4.85 9.73 3.31
CA SER A 333 4.60 8.79 2.21
C SER A 333 4.60 9.50 0.84
N SER A 334 3.96 10.66 0.72
CA SER A 334 4.00 11.46 -0.50
C SER A 334 5.38 12.06 -0.75
N LEU A 335 6.06 12.57 0.29
CA LEU A 335 7.39 13.16 0.18
C LEU A 335 8.44 12.12 -0.26
N PHE A 336 8.49 10.95 0.38
CA PHE A 336 9.44 9.90 0.02
C PHE A 336 9.16 9.31 -1.36
N GLY A 337 7.89 9.19 -1.76
CA GLY A 337 7.50 8.82 -3.11
C GLY A 337 8.00 9.85 -4.14
N TYR A 338 7.80 11.14 -3.86
CA TYR A 338 8.28 12.23 -4.71
C TYR A 338 9.82 12.25 -4.81
N LEU A 339 10.54 12.13 -3.68
CA LEU A 339 12.00 12.09 -3.66
C LEU A 339 12.56 10.91 -4.46
N SER A 340 11.87 9.78 -4.47
CA SER A 340 12.27 8.59 -5.25
C SER A 340 12.07 8.74 -6.76
N ASP A 341 11.14 9.61 -7.20
CA ASP A 341 10.84 9.86 -8.63
C ASP A 341 11.52 11.12 -9.18
N ASN A 342 12.08 11.96 -8.31
CA ASN A 342 12.49 13.31 -8.70
C ASN A 342 13.86 13.33 -9.38
N ARG A 343 13.93 13.96 -10.57
CA ARG A 343 15.18 14.19 -11.32
C ARG A 343 15.96 15.41 -10.83
N TYR A 344 15.34 16.33 -10.11
CA TYR A 344 16.00 17.56 -9.64
C TYR A 344 16.87 17.32 -8.42
N PHE A 345 16.50 16.35 -7.56
CA PHE A 345 17.32 15.86 -6.47
C PHE A 345 17.71 14.41 -6.80
N PRO A 346 18.96 14.16 -7.24
CA PRO A 346 19.39 12.82 -7.71
C PRO A 346 19.64 11.87 -6.53
N LEU A 347 18.68 11.77 -5.61
CA LEU A 347 18.73 10.78 -4.55
C LEU A 347 18.27 9.44 -5.11
N SER A 348 19.14 8.45 -5.07
CA SER A 348 18.74 7.09 -5.44
C SER A 348 17.72 6.54 -4.43
N ALA A 349 16.83 5.65 -4.88
CA ALA A 349 15.89 4.96 -3.99
C ALA A 349 16.62 4.31 -2.79
N THR A 350 17.83 3.79 -3.00
CA THR A 350 18.72 3.24 -1.96
C THR A 350 19.07 4.27 -0.90
N THR A 351 19.41 5.50 -1.29
CA THR A 351 19.78 6.57 -0.34
C THR A 351 18.56 6.98 0.49
N VAL A 352 17.40 7.15 -0.16
CA VAL A 352 16.16 7.55 0.52
C VAL A 352 15.71 6.47 1.51
N THR A 353 15.78 5.18 1.12
CA THR A 353 15.50 4.06 2.03
C THR A 353 16.46 3.99 3.20
N ALA A 354 17.76 4.24 2.98
CA ALA A 354 18.75 4.25 4.05
C ALA A 354 18.55 5.39 5.05
N ILE A 355 18.20 6.59 4.59
CA ILE A 355 17.84 7.73 5.46
C ILE A 355 16.62 7.37 6.31
N SER A 356 15.57 6.86 5.68
CA SER A 356 14.37 6.40 6.37
C SER A 356 14.68 5.36 7.47
N ALA A 357 15.46 4.35 7.13
CA ALA A 357 15.86 3.27 8.02
C ALA A 357 16.70 3.77 9.22
N LEU A 358 17.71 4.57 8.95
CA LEU A 358 18.61 5.08 9.99
C LEU A 358 17.89 6.02 10.95
N CYS A 359 17.09 6.97 10.43
CA CYS A 359 16.33 7.89 11.29
C CYS A 359 15.27 7.14 12.12
N SER A 360 14.63 6.10 11.57
CA SER A 360 13.71 5.23 12.32
C SER A 360 14.43 4.49 13.46
N ALA A 361 15.64 3.99 13.19
CA ALA A 361 16.45 3.32 14.19
C ALA A 361 16.85 4.27 15.32
N LEU A 362 17.35 5.48 14.98
CA LEU A 362 17.71 6.50 15.96
C LEU A 362 16.50 6.91 16.80
N ALA A 363 15.32 7.10 16.18
CA ALA A 363 14.11 7.40 16.92
C ALA A 363 13.78 6.28 17.93
N THR A 364 13.88 5.02 17.52
CA THR A 364 13.60 3.87 18.39
C THR A 364 14.60 3.79 19.55
N LEU A 365 15.88 3.84 19.25
CA LEU A 365 16.92 3.63 20.25
C LEU A 365 17.05 4.83 21.21
N LEU A 366 16.92 6.07 20.71
CA LEU A 366 17.08 7.25 21.56
C LEU A 366 15.78 7.72 22.19
N LEU A 367 14.66 7.78 21.41
CA LEU A 367 13.44 8.39 21.94
C LEU A 367 12.57 7.36 22.70
N TRP A 368 12.40 6.14 22.16
CA TRP A 368 11.66 5.11 22.88
C TRP A 368 12.52 4.47 23.97
N GLY A 369 13.78 4.14 23.68
CA GLY A 369 14.67 3.48 24.62
C GLY A 369 14.98 4.31 25.89
N LEU A 370 14.98 5.64 25.80
CA LEU A 370 15.27 6.53 26.93
C LEU A 370 14.00 7.00 27.69
N THR A 371 12.83 6.40 27.46
CA THR A 371 11.60 6.74 28.17
C THR A 371 11.62 6.24 29.62
N SER A 372 11.02 7.02 30.51
CA SER A 372 10.80 6.71 31.93
C SER A 372 9.32 6.90 32.29
N GLN A 373 8.96 6.71 33.56
CA GLN A 373 7.61 6.98 34.03
C GLN A 373 7.20 8.44 33.72
N GLY A 374 6.00 8.63 33.15
CA GLY A 374 5.46 9.94 32.80
C GLY A 374 6.04 10.56 31.51
N SER A 375 6.93 9.89 30.77
CA SER A 375 7.61 10.42 29.58
C SER A 375 6.70 10.51 28.34
N LEU A 376 5.54 11.18 28.45
CA LEU A 376 4.63 11.39 27.33
C LEU A 376 5.30 12.13 26.16
N ALA A 377 6.10 13.16 26.46
CA ALA A 377 6.74 13.98 25.42
C ALA A 377 7.72 13.17 24.56
N LEU A 378 8.55 12.30 25.18
CA LEU A 378 9.46 11.41 24.45
C LEU A 378 8.71 10.39 23.59
N LEU A 379 7.61 9.81 24.09
CA LEU A 379 6.80 8.88 23.32
C LEU A 379 6.06 9.56 22.16
N LEU A 380 5.58 10.80 22.35
CA LEU A 380 5.01 11.58 21.24
C LEU A 380 6.06 11.91 20.19
N LEU A 381 7.26 12.32 20.62
CA LEU A 381 8.36 12.61 19.68
C LEU A 381 8.81 11.33 18.96
N PHE A 382 8.90 10.21 19.67
CA PHE A 382 9.15 8.89 19.05
C PHE A 382 8.09 8.55 18.01
N SER A 383 6.81 8.63 18.41
CA SER A 383 5.70 8.30 17.51
C SER A 383 5.73 9.17 16.26
N ALA A 384 5.96 10.48 16.39
CA ALA A 384 6.03 11.41 15.28
C ALA A 384 7.24 11.12 14.37
N THR A 385 8.43 10.95 14.95
CA THR A 385 9.66 10.77 14.18
C THR A 385 9.71 9.40 13.50
N PHE A 386 9.41 8.34 14.26
CA PHE A 386 9.37 6.99 13.70
C PHE A 386 8.26 6.86 12.67
N GLY A 387 7.08 7.41 12.93
CA GLY A 387 5.96 7.40 11.98
C GLY A 387 6.26 8.14 10.69
N PHE A 388 7.02 9.25 10.75
CA PHE A 388 7.47 9.97 9.57
C PHE A 388 8.45 9.13 8.73
N PHE A 389 9.54 8.68 9.32
CA PHE A 389 10.58 7.99 8.58
C PHE A 389 10.18 6.56 8.20
N ALA A 390 9.72 5.74 9.13
CA ALA A 390 9.34 4.36 8.85
C ALA A 390 8.06 4.25 8.01
N GLY A 391 7.11 5.20 8.16
CA GLY A 391 5.93 5.31 7.33
C GLY A 391 6.24 5.62 5.86
N GLY A 392 7.27 6.45 5.61
CA GLY A 392 7.72 6.80 4.26
C GLY A 392 8.49 5.68 3.54
N TYR A 393 9.03 4.70 4.27
CA TYR A 393 9.88 3.64 3.70
C TYR A 393 9.21 2.88 2.53
N SER A 394 7.95 2.51 2.65
CA SER A 394 7.24 1.78 1.59
C SER A 394 6.90 2.62 0.37
N ALA A 395 6.89 3.93 0.49
CA ALA A 395 6.67 4.83 -0.65
C ALA A 395 7.86 4.86 -1.62
N THR A 396 9.07 4.49 -1.16
CA THR A 396 10.28 4.42 -2.01
C THR A 396 10.25 3.24 -2.99
N TRP A 397 9.37 2.27 -2.81
CA TRP A 397 9.34 1.05 -3.65
C TRP A 397 9.03 1.33 -5.12
N GLY A 398 8.29 2.40 -5.41
CA GLY A 398 8.12 2.87 -6.78
C GLY A 398 9.46 3.19 -7.45
N GLY A 399 10.36 3.87 -6.73
CA GLY A 399 11.72 4.17 -7.19
C GLY A 399 12.59 2.90 -7.34
N VAL A 400 12.43 1.91 -6.46
CA VAL A 400 13.10 0.60 -6.57
C VAL A 400 12.66 -0.13 -7.84
N ILE A 401 11.37 -0.10 -8.16
CA ILE A 401 10.85 -0.70 -9.40
C ILE A 401 11.44 -0.01 -10.62
N ASN A 402 11.50 1.33 -10.61
CA ASN A 402 12.09 2.09 -11.71
C ASN A 402 13.59 1.77 -11.89
N GLU A 403 14.34 1.54 -10.79
CA GLU A 403 15.75 1.12 -10.83
C GLU A 403 15.88 -0.28 -11.47
N LEU A 404 15.02 -1.23 -11.09
CA LEU A 404 14.99 -2.58 -11.69
C LEU A 404 14.55 -2.57 -13.16
N GLU A 405 13.58 -1.74 -13.53
CA GLU A 405 13.17 -1.56 -14.93
C GLU A 405 14.34 -1.00 -15.77
N SER A 406 15.10 -0.05 -15.21
CA SER A 406 16.29 0.51 -15.88
C SER A 406 17.41 -0.52 -16.03
N GLU A 407 17.69 -1.34 -15.01
CA GLU A 407 18.65 -2.44 -15.10
C GLU A 407 18.24 -3.47 -16.18
N ALA A 408 16.98 -3.89 -16.19
CA ALA A 408 16.47 -4.86 -17.14
C ALA A 408 16.48 -4.32 -18.58
N ALA A 409 16.21 -3.02 -18.77
CA ALA A 409 16.29 -2.37 -20.07
C ALA A 409 17.70 -2.43 -20.68
N HIS A 410 18.75 -2.34 -19.87
CA HIS A 410 20.14 -2.53 -20.34
C HIS A 410 20.41 -3.94 -20.87
N TRP A 411 19.66 -4.94 -20.39
CA TRP A 411 19.76 -6.33 -20.84
C TRP A 411 18.69 -6.73 -21.86
N ASN A 412 17.89 -5.75 -22.32
CA ASN A 412 16.73 -5.98 -23.20
C ASN A 412 15.74 -7.01 -22.65
N GLU A 413 15.58 -7.04 -21.32
CA GLU A 413 14.67 -7.93 -20.60
C GLU A 413 13.35 -7.23 -20.30
N ALA A 414 12.23 -7.94 -20.49
CA ALA A 414 10.92 -7.44 -20.10
C ALA A 414 10.74 -7.59 -18.58
N VAL A 415 10.19 -6.58 -17.93
CA VAL A 415 9.89 -6.57 -16.48
C VAL A 415 8.42 -6.31 -16.24
N ASP A 416 7.87 -6.98 -15.25
CA ASP A 416 6.51 -6.74 -14.78
C ASP A 416 6.54 -6.03 -13.43
N ALA A 417 6.30 -4.72 -13.45
CA ALA A 417 6.31 -3.88 -12.27
C ALA A 417 5.27 -4.28 -11.21
N GLY A 418 4.10 -4.76 -11.66
CA GLY A 418 3.04 -5.22 -10.76
C GLY A 418 3.47 -6.47 -9.98
N MET A 419 4.17 -7.38 -10.66
CA MET A 419 4.71 -8.58 -10.02
C MET A 419 5.83 -8.26 -9.04
N ILE A 420 6.75 -7.34 -9.41
CA ILE A 420 7.80 -6.88 -8.48
C ILE A 420 7.16 -6.25 -7.25
N TYR A 421 6.20 -5.34 -7.43
CA TYR A 421 5.50 -4.71 -6.32
C TYR A 421 4.80 -5.74 -5.42
N GLY A 422 4.18 -6.75 -6.03
CA GLY A 422 3.58 -7.88 -5.32
C GLY A 422 4.60 -8.63 -4.45
N LEU A 423 5.77 -8.97 -5.01
CA LEU A 423 6.83 -9.68 -4.28
C LEU A 423 7.45 -8.84 -3.16
N LEU A 424 7.62 -7.52 -3.36
CA LEU A 424 8.07 -6.62 -2.29
C LEU A 424 7.05 -6.55 -1.14
N ASN A 425 5.74 -6.58 -1.43
CA ASN A 425 4.71 -6.73 -0.41
C ASN A 425 4.79 -8.10 0.29
N GLY A 426 5.07 -9.18 -0.44
CA GLY A 426 5.31 -10.51 0.14
C GLY A 426 6.52 -10.51 1.09
N ALA A 427 7.62 -9.88 0.71
CA ALA A 427 8.79 -9.67 1.57
C ALA A 427 8.40 -8.91 2.86
N ARG A 428 7.57 -7.87 2.74
CA ARG A 428 7.01 -7.17 3.90
C ARG A 428 6.18 -8.10 4.77
N GLY A 429 5.35 -8.98 4.18
CA GLY A 429 4.57 -9.96 4.90
C GLY A 429 5.42 -10.93 5.72
N ILE A 430 6.51 -11.44 5.13
CA ILE A 430 7.49 -12.28 5.82
C ILE A 430 8.05 -11.51 7.03
N GLY A 431 8.43 -10.24 6.85
CA GLY A 431 8.93 -9.39 7.93
C GLY A 431 7.92 -9.25 9.07
N TYR A 432 6.65 -8.90 8.77
CA TYR A 432 5.60 -8.75 9.79
C TYR A 432 5.36 -10.05 10.58
N VAL A 433 5.27 -11.18 9.90
CA VAL A 433 5.08 -12.49 10.56
C VAL A 433 6.28 -12.83 11.44
N SER A 434 7.49 -12.69 10.92
CA SER A 434 8.71 -12.98 11.69
C SER A 434 8.86 -12.06 12.90
N GLY A 435 8.59 -10.75 12.74
CA GLY A 435 8.61 -9.78 13.83
C GLY A 435 7.57 -10.09 14.91
N GLY A 436 6.36 -10.46 14.50
CA GLY A 436 5.30 -10.89 15.43
C GLY A 436 5.66 -12.14 16.21
N LEU A 437 6.23 -13.16 15.55
CA LEU A 437 6.67 -14.40 16.21
C LEU A 437 7.84 -14.17 17.16
N VAL A 438 8.80 -13.36 16.76
CA VAL A 438 9.98 -13.02 17.58
C VAL A 438 9.62 -12.14 18.77
N SER A 439 8.56 -11.33 18.70
CA SER A 439 8.16 -10.44 19.78
C SER A 439 7.78 -11.18 21.06
N ILE A 440 7.21 -12.39 20.97
CA ILE A 440 6.78 -13.17 22.14
C ILE A 440 7.99 -13.57 23.01
N PRO A 441 8.99 -14.33 22.50
CA PRO A 441 10.16 -14.70 23.30
C PRO A 441 10.99 -13.50 23.74
N LEU A 442 10.96 -12.37 23.01
CA LEU A 442 11.64 -11.15 23.44
C LEU A 442 10.96 -10.50 24.65
N LEU A 443 9.63 -10.53 24.73
CA LEU A 443 8.90 -10.07 25.93
C LEU A 443 9.16 -10.98 27.13
N GLU A 444 9.16 -12.31 26.93
CA GLU A 444 9.47 -13.28 27.99
C GLU A 444 10.90 -13.07 28.52
N ALA A 445 11.88 -12.87 27.64
CA ALA A 445 13.25 -12.60 28.01
C ALA A 445 13.39 -11.27 28.79
N GLY A 446 12.60 -10.25 28.43
CA GLY A 446 12.59 -8.95 29.13
C GLY A 446 12.02 -9.02 30.54
N GLY A 447 11.17 -10.00 30.85
CA GLY A 447 10.66 -10.25 32.20
C GLY A 447 11.71 -10.75 33.20
N GLY A 448 12.82 -11.33 32.70
CA GLY A 448 13.88 -11.91 33.53
C GLY A 448 15.19 -11.12 33.61
N VAL A 449 15.43 -10.18 32.68
CA VAL A 449 16.73 -9.49 32.55
C VAL A 449 16.49 -7.99 32.38
N SER A 450 16.86 -7.22 33.41
CA SER A 450 16.93 -5.75 33.29
C SER A 450 18.20 -5.38 32.53
N ILE A 451 18.04 -4.86 31.32
CA ILE A 451 19.14 -4.40 30.46
C ILE A 451 19.24 -2.88 30.56
N GLY A 452 20.15 -2.36 31.39
CA GLY A 452 20.39 -0.91 31.50
C GLY A 452 19.34 -0.16 32.29
N GLU A 453 19.08 1.08 31.89
CA GLU A 453 18.15 2.02 32.54
C GLU A 453 17.02 2.41 31.60
N PHE A 454 16.02 3.13 32.10
CA PHE A 454 14.88 3.67 31.36
C PHE A 454 14.03 2.56 30.66
N GLY A 455 13.63 2.78 29.42
CA GLY A 455 12.84 1.84 28.62
C GLY A 455 13.52 0.50 28.39
N TYR A 456 14.85 0.49 28.35
CA TYR A 456 15.66 -0.72 28.22
C TYR A 456 15.61 -1.63 29.44
N ALA A 457 15.39 -1.09 30.63
CA ALA A 457 15.21 -1.83 31.86
C ALA A 457 13.82 -2.47 32.02
N SER A 458 12.92 -2.18 31.09
CA SER A 458 11.58 -2.73 31.09
C SER A 458 11.49 -4.09 30.38
N THR A 459 10.39 -4.80 30.59
CA THR A 459 10.02 -6.03 29.85
C THR A 459 10.09 -5.81 28.32
N TYR A 460 9.95 -4.59 27.85
CA TYR A 460 10.00 -4.23 26.43
C TYR A 460 11.42 -3.89 25.92
N GLY A 461 12.44 -3.88 26.78
CA GLY A 461 13.83 -3.55 26.39
C GLY A 461 14.34 -4.34 25.20
N PRO A 462 14.23 -5.68 25.18
CA PRO A 462 14.64 -6.50 24.04
C PRO A 462 13.88 -6.17 22.75
N LEU A 463 12.57 -5.81 22.85
CA LEU A 463 11.77 -5.38 21.69
C LEU A 463 12.25 -4.03 21.12
N ILE A 464 12.60 -3.08 21.98
CA ILE A 464 13.15 -1.78 21.57
C ILE A 464 14.47 -1.99 20.81
N LEU A 465 15.37 -2.80 21.35
CA LEU A 465 16.65 -3.14 20.69
C LEU A 465 16.42 -3.83 19.35
N PHE A 466 15.53 -4.83 19.31
CA PHE A 466 15.19 -5.54 18.08
C PHE A 466 14.61 -4.59 17.01
N THR A 467 13.68 -3.72 17.38
CA THR A 467 13.07 -2.72 16.48
C THR A 467 14.12 -1.76 15.92
N GLY A 468 15.02 -1.26 16.77
CA GLY A 468 16.12 -0.38 16.35
C GLY A 468 17.09 -1.07 15.40
N LEU A 469 17.56 -2.28 15.75
CA LEU A 469 18.49 -3.04 14.92
C LEU A 469 17.87 -3.46 13.58
N SER A 470 16.63 -3.96 13.59
CA SER A 470 15.93 -4.32 12.35
C SER A 470 15.74 -3.12 11.43
N SER A 471 15.51 -1.93 11.98
CA SER A 471 15.43 -0.68 11.21
C SER A 471 16.79 -0.34 10.58
N ILE A 472 17.92 -0.44 11.31
CA ILE A 472 19.26 -0.23 10.76
C ILE A 472 19.51 -1.16 9.57
N PHE A 473 19.23 -2.45 9.77
CA PHE A 473 19.42 -3.45 8.71
C PHE A 473 18.47 -3.23 7.52
N GLY A 474 17.34 -2.58 7.70
CA GLY A 474 16.48 -2.13 6.60
C GLY A 474 17.15 -1.16 5.64
N GLY A 475 18.22 -0.48 6.07
CA GLY A 475 19.03 0.44 5.25
C GLY A 475 20.28 -0.19 4.61
N TRP A 476 20.54 -1.48 4.77
CA TRP A 476 21.79 -2.13 4.37
C TRP A 476 22.09 -2.04 2.86
N GLY A 477 21.09 -1.79 2.02
CA GLY A 477 21.26 -1.62 0.58
C GLY A 477 22.26 -0.54 0.19
N ILE A 478 22.45 0.52 1.02
CA ILE A 478 23.44 1.56 0.77
C ILE A 478 24.86 1.02 0.89
N VAL A 479 25.12 0.18 1.88
CA VAL A 479 26.43 -0.45 2.10
C VAL A 479 26.76 -1.39 0.94
N TRP A 480 25.78 -2.15 0.47
CA TRP A 480 25.91 -3.00 -0.71
C TRP A 480 26.26 -2.19 -1.96
N LYS A 481 25.55 -1.11 -2.23
CA LYS A 481 25.81 -0.24 -3.39
C LYS A 481 27.18 0.39 -3.33
N TRP A 482 27.60 0.83 -2.16
CA TRP A 482 28.94 1.42 -1.95
C TRP A 482 30.06 0.40 -2.15
N THR A 483 29.95 -0.79 -1.58
CA THR A 483 30.94 -1.87 -1.78
C THR A 483 31.00 -2.35 -3.23
N SER A 484 29.88 -2.38 -3.94
CA SER A 484 29.85 -2.75 -5.36
C SER A 484 30.49 -1.68 -6.26
N SER A 485 30.37 -0.39 -5.90
CA SER A 485 31.05 0.71 -6.59
C SER A 485 32.56 0.68 -6.39
N LEU A 486 33.01 0.39 -5.16
CA LEU A 486 34.45 0.23 -4.86
C LEU A 486 35.09 -0.93 -5.63
N ARG A 487 34.38 -2.07 -5.78
CA ARG A 487 34.87 -3.21 -6.57
C ARG A 487 34.94 -2.96 -8.08
N ARG A 488 34.26 -1.93 -8.58
CA ARG A 488 34.35 -1.53 -10.00
C ARG A 488 35.50 -0.54 -10.24
N LEU A 489 36.02 0.09 -9.19
CA LEU A 489 37.11 1.04 -9.23
C LEU A 489 38.48 0.37 -8.97
N LEU A 490 38.49 -0.80 -8.36
CA LEU A 490 39.63 -1.70 -8.18
C LEU A 490 39.68 -2.76 -9.31
#